data_671d7c518b28247f8a227ce91a70f090
#
_entry.id   671d7c518b28247f8a227ce91a70f090
#
_cell.length_a   1.000
_cell.length_b   1.000
_cell.length_c   1.000
_cell.angle_alpha   90.00
_cell.angle_beta   90.00
_cell.angle_gamma   90.00
#
_symmetry.space_group_name_H-M   'P 1'
#
loop_
_entity.id
_entity.type
_entity.pdbx_description
1 polymer ?
#
loop_
_entity_poly.entity_id
_entity_poly.type
_entity_poly.pdbx_seq_one_letter_code
_entity_poly.pdbx_strand_id
1 'polypeptide(L)'
;FSTVDGLGVDTVLGPEMKSTGEVMGIDAVFGTAFAKSQAAAYGSLPTTGTVFVSLANRDKRSAIFPVKRLADLGFAILATAGTAQVLRRNGVDAQVVRKFSEGPGNCVDQILAGEVDMVVNTPMGSPGNGTPRLDGYEIRTAAVTVGIPCITTVQGAAAAVQGIEAMRAGEVGVTPLQTMHETLWAHWAREDR
;
A
#
# COMPACT_ATOMS: atom_id res chain seq x y z
N PHE A 1 -3.77 -13.19 0.94
CA PHE A 1 -4.11 -14.41 1.69
C PHE A 1 -5.59 -14.66 1.54
N SER A 2 -5.95 -15.73 0.86
CA SER A 2 -7.34 -16.14 0.66
C SER A 2 -7.91 -16.65 1.98
N THR A 3 -9.01 -16.06 2.43
CA THR A 3 -9.83 -16.66 3.48
C THR A 3 -10.54 -17.87 2.87
N VAL A 4 -10.12 -19.07 3.22
CA VAL A 4 -10.87 -20.28 2.92
C VAL A 4 -11.81 -20.51 4.11
N ASP A 5 -13.12 -20.43 3.85
CA ASP A 5 -14.20 -20.86 4.75
C ASP A 5 -14.22 -20.27 6.18
N GLY A 6 -14.15 -18.96 6.31
CA GLY A 6 -14.40 -18.28 7.59
C GLY A 6 -13.35 -18.50 8.67
N LEU A 7 -12.23 -19.15 8.35
CA LEU A 7 -11.07 -19.25 9.22
C LEU A 7 -10.20 -18.00 9.00
N GLY A 8 -10.18 -17.11 9.98
CA GLY A 8 -9.27 -15.97 9.99
C GLY A 8 -7.83 -16.46 9.82
N VAL A 9 -7.14 -15.97 8.79
CA VAL A 9 -5.73 -16.26 8.59
C VAL A 9 -4.93 -15.42 9.58
N ASP A 10 -4.12 -16.08 10.41
CA ASP A 10 -3.20 -15.41 11.30
C ASP A 10 -2.24 -14.51 10.49
N THR A 11 -2.10 -13.26 10.90
CA THR A 11 -1.15 -12.31 10.30
C THR A 11 0.31 -12.66 10.62
N VAL A 12 0.53 -13.56 11.57
CA VAL A 12 1.83 -14.15 11.86
C VAL A 12 2.02 -15.37 10.97
N LEU A 13 2.94 -15.30 10.03
CA LEU A 13 3.27 -16.42 9.15
C LEU A 13 3.77 -17.61 9.98
N GLY A 14 3.01 -18.70 9.97
CA GLY A 14 3.41 -19.98 10.53
C GLY A 14 4.22 -20.82 9.52
N PRO A 15 4.73 -22.00 9.95
CA PRO A 15 5.48 -22.90 9.07
C PRO A 15 4.63 -23.57 7.98
N GLU A 16 3.31 -23.47 8.05
CA GLU A 16 2.39 -24.03 7.06
C GLU A 16 1.89 -22.94 6.11
N MET A 17 2.35 -23.00 4.85
CA MET A 17 1.80 -22.19 3.76
C MET A 17 0.70 -22.96 3.05
N LYS A 18 -0.53 -22.42 3.06
CA LYS A 18 -1.67 -22.97 2.31
C LYS A 18 -1.75 -22.45 0.87
N SER A 19 -0.87 -21.53 0.49
CA SER A 19 -0.70 -21.00 -0.86
C SER A 19 0.79 -20.76 -1.13
N THR A 20 1.16 -20.43 -2.38
CA THR A 20 2.55 -20.11 -2.74
C THR A 20 3.08 -18.85 -2.02
N GLY A 21 2.19 -18.01 -1.48
CA GLY A 21 2.54 -16.75 -0.83
C GLY A 21 3.07 -15.68 -1.78
N GLU A 22 3.04 -15.92 -3.08
CA GLU A 22 3.56 -15.05 -4.11
C GLU A 22 2.54 -14.84 -5.22
N VAL A 23 2.51 -13.59 -5.75
CA VAL A 23 1.73 -13.21 -6.91
C VAL A 23 2.62 -12.44 -7.88
N MET A 24 2.24 -12.40 -9.15
CA MET A 24 3.01 -11.72 -10.19
C MET A 24 2.11 -10.80 -10.99
N GLY A 25 2.54 -9.54 -11.16
CA GLY A 25 1.97 -8.60 -12.11
C GLY A 25 2.93 -8.41 -13.27
N ILE A 26 2.46 -8.56 -14.49
CA ILE A 26 3.27 -8.38 -15.71
C ILE A 26 2.65 -7.30 -16.58
N ASP A 27 3.44 -6.33 -16.98
CA ASP A 27 3.09 -5.31 -17.96
C ASP A 27 4.36 -4.63 -18.51
N ALA A 28 4.24 -3.93 -19.62
CA ALA A 28 5.33 -3.13 -20.19
C ALA A 28 5.60 -1.86 -19.35
N VAL A 29 4.58 -1.36 -18.63
CA VAL A 29 4.67 -0.18 -17.77
C VAL A 29 4.68 -0.62 -16.30
N PHE A 30 5.67 -0.15 -15.56
CA PHE A 30 5.86 -0.55 -14.15
C PHE A 30 4.62 -0.27 -13.28
N GLY A 31 4.00 0.91 -13.42
CA GLY A 31 2.79 1.26 -12.65
C GLY A 31 1.66 0.26 -12.87
N THR A 32 1.43 -0.14 -14.11
CA THR A 32 0.43 -1.14 -14.49
C THR A 32 0.79 -2.52 -13.93
N ALA A 33 2.05 -2.95 -14.05
CA ALA A 33 2.52 -4.21 -13.47
C ALA A 33 2.33 -4.25 -11.96
N PHE A 34 2.65 -3.15 -11.26
CA PHE A 34 2.46 -3.03 -9.82
C PHE A 34 0.97 -3.08 -9.43
N ALA A 35 0.10 -2.34 -10.15
CA ALA A 35 -1.34 -2.38 -9.91
C ALA A 35 -1.91 -3.80 -10.06
N LYS A 36 -1.49 -4.55 -11.09
CA LYS A 36 -1.87 -5.95 -11.31
C LYS A 36 -1.42 -6.85 -10.16
N SER A 37 -0.19 -6.68 -9.66
CA SER A 37 0.30 -7.47 -8.53
C SER A 37 -0.46 -7.18 -7.24
N GLN A 38 -0.80 -5.91 -6.98
CA GLN A 38 -1.61 -5.54 -5.83
C GLN A 38 -3.03 -6.12 -5.91
N ALA A 39 -3.67 -6.04 -7.08
CA ALA A 39 -4.99 -6.61 -7.30
C ALA A 39 -5.02 -8.13 -7.07
N ALA A 40 -3.94 -8.83 -7.41
CA ALA A 40 -3.81 -10.26 -7.18
C ALA A 40 -3.52 -10.61 -5.70
N ALA A 41 -2.89 -9.72 -4.93
CA ALA A 41 -2.49 -9.98 -3.54
C ALA A 41 -3.57 -9.58 -2.52
N TYR A 42 -4.07 -8.36 -2.59
CA TYR A 42 -4.90 -7.74 -1.55
C TYR A 42 -6.19 -7.10 -2.08
N GLY A 43 -6.40 -7.11 -3.37
CA GLY A 43 -7.44 -6.32 -4.04
C GLY A 43 -6.85 -5.10 -4.74
N SER A 44 -7.65 -4.48 -5.60
CA SER A 44 -7.21 -3.32 -6.39
C SER A 44 -6.82 -2.14 -5.51
N LEU A 45 -5.79 -1.40 -5.93
CA LEU A 45 -5.49 -0.10 -5.35
C LEU A 45 -6.70 0.82 -5.48
N PRO A 46 -7.01 1.66 -4.46
CA PRO A 46 -8.10 2.62 -4.58
C PRO A 46 -7.74 3.70 -5.60
N THR A 47 -8.74 4.18 -6.34
CA THR A 47 -8.56 5.31 -7.26
C THR A 47 -9.01 6.65 -6.65
N THR A 48 -9.75 6.61 -5.56
CA THR A 48 -10.24 7.76 -4.78
C THR A 48 -10.35 7.37 -3.31
N GLY A 49 -10.62 8.31 -2.43
CA GLY A 49 -10.92 8.05 -1.03
C GLY A 49 -9.86 8.61 -0.06
N THR A 50 -9.67 7.94 1.06
CA THR A 50 -8.80 8.37 2.17
C THR A 50 -7.58 7.47 2.30
N VAL A 51 -6.40 8.08 2.41
CA VAL A 51 -5.14 7.37 2.68
C VAL A 51 -4.66 7.70 4.08
N PHE A 52 -4.54 6.68 4.93
CA PHE A 52 -3.91 6.83 6.23
C PHE A 52 -2.38 6.68 6.13
N VAL A 53 -1.65 7.64 6.70
CA VAL A 53 -0.18 7.71 6.61
C VAL A 53 0.45 7.80 8.00
N SER A 54 1.24 6.80 8.35
CA SER A 54 2.02 6.76 9.60
C SER A 54 3.45 6.34 9.32
N LEU A 55 4.41 7.24 9.47
CA LEU A 55 5.78 7.08 9.01
C LEU A 55 6.79 7.09 10.16
N ALA A 56 7.76 6.19 10.09
CA ALA A 56 8.96 6.27 10.90
C ALA A 56 9.73 7.58 10.62
N ASN A 57 10.40 8.12 11.62
CA ASN A 57 11.09 9.43 11.48
C ASN A 57 12.08 9.48 10.31
N ARG A 58 12.81 8.39 10.08
CA ARG A 58 13.78 8.27 8.97
C ARG A 58 13.13 8.35 7.59
N ASP A 59 11.85 7.95 7.46
CA ASP A 59 11.14 7.83 6.19
C ASP A 59 10.31 9.07 5.84
N LYS A 60 10.04 9.94 6.82
CA LYS A 60 9.14 11.09 6.65
C LYS A 60 9.55 12.00 5.49
N ARG A 61 10.86 12.30 5.35
CA ARG A 61 11.35 13.18 4.29
C ARG A 61 11.17 12.57 2.91
N SER A 62 11.53 11.30 2.75
CA SER A 62 11.44 10.59 1.47
C SER A 62 9.99 10.32 1.04
N ALA A 63 9.07 10.22 2.00
CA ALA A 63 7.66 9.99 1.73
C ALA A 63 6.86 11.24 1.34
N ILE A 64 7.44 12.45 1.47
CA ILE A 64 6.73 13.70 1.13
C ILE A 64 6.23 13.66 -0.32
N PHE A 65 7.10 13.31 -1.26
CA PHE A 65 6.76 13.29 -2.68
C PHE A 65 5.62 12.32 -3.02
N PRO A 66 5.68 11.01 -2.69
CA PRO A 66 4.57 10.10 -3.00
C PRO A 66 3.28 10.48 -2.28
N VAL A 67 3.32 10.97 -1.03
CA VAL A 67 2.10 11.38 -0.33
C VAL A 67 1.53 12.68 -0.94
N LYS A 68 2.37 13.62 -1.36
CA LYS A 68 1.91 14.80 -2.08
C LYS A 68 1.23 14.42 -3.40
N ARG A 69 1.77 13.47 -4.16
CA ARG A 69 1.13 12.98 -5.39
C ARG A 69 -0.24 12.35 -5.12
N LEU A 70 -0.41 11.60 -4.02
CA LEU A 70 -1.73 11.10 -3.62
C LEU A 70 -2.70 12.24 -3.33
N ALA A 71 -2.28 13.28 -2.61
CA ALA A 71 -3.10 14.47 -2.37
C ALA A 71 -3.44 15.20 -3.68
N ASP A 72 -2.48 15.39 -4.59
CA ASP A 72 -2.69 15.99 -5.92
C ASP A 72 -3.66 15.16 -6.78
N LEU A 73 -3.68 13.84 -6.59
CA LEU A 73 -4.68 12.93 -7.18
C LEU A 73 -6.04 13.01 -6.48
N GLY A 74 -6.23 13.85 -5.46
CA GLY A 74 -7.50 14.11 -4.79
C GLY A 74 -7.83 13.14 -3.66
N PHE A 75 -6.85 12.38 -3.15
CA PHE A 75 -7.05 11.61 -1.92
C PHE A 75 -7.04 12.52 -0.70
N ALA A 76 -7.94 12.25 0.25
CA ALA A 76 -7.86 12.80 1.59
C ALA A 76 -6.69 12.14 2.34
N ILE A 77 -5.83 12.95 2.96
CA ILE A 77 -4.69 12.44 3.71
C ILE A 77 -4.98 12.51 5.20
N LEU A 78 -5.00 11.35 5.84
CA LEU A 78 -5.12 11.18 7.28
C LEU A 78 -3.78 10.73 7.83
N ALA A 79 -3.26 11.38 8.87
CA ALA A 79 -1.93 11.04 9.36
C ALA A 79 -1.78 11.20 10.88
N THR A 80 -0.87 10.41 11.46
CA THR A 80 -0.47 10.63 12.87
C THR A 80 0.20 11.98 13.05
N ALA A 81 0.05 12.59 14.23
CA ALA A 81 0.45 13.98 14.51
C ALA A 81 1.85 14.35 14.00
N GLY A 82 2.87 13.54 14.29
CA GLY A 82 4.23 13.79 13.85
C GLY A 82 4.46 13.62 12.34
N THR A 83 3.63 12.81 11.66
CA THR A 83 3.64 12.67 10.20
C THR A 83 2.91 13.85 9.57
N ALA A 84 1.71 14.18 10.05
CA ALA A 84 0.92 15.31 9.56
C ALA A 84 1.69 16.63 9.65
N GLN A 85 2.43 16.86 10.74
CA GLN A 85 3.26 18.06 10.89
C GLN A 85 4.29 18.20 9.76
N VAL A 86 4.97 17.11 9.40
CA VAL A 86 5.96 17.14 8.30
C VAL A 86 5.28 17.36 6.96
N LEU A 87 4.18 16.66 6.70
CA LEU A 87 3.40 16.80 5.46
C LEU A 87 2.89 18.22 5.26
N ARG A 88 2.27 18.82 6.28
CA ARG A 88 1.74 20.21 6.23
C ARG A 88 2.83 21.24 5.96
N ARG A 89 4.02 21.09 6.58
CA ARG A 89 5.17 21.96 6.31
C ARG A 89 5.67 21.89 4.86
N ASN A 90 5.31 20.84 4.14
CA ASN A 90 5.65 20.63 2.73
C ASN A 90 4.44 20.80 1.79
N GLY A 91 3.39 21.50 2.23
CA GLY A 91 2.25 21.86 1.41
C GLY A 91 1.26 20.73 1.14
N VAL A 92 1.26 19.67 1.96
CA VAL A 92 0.25 18.61 1.90
C VAL A 92 -0.76 18.84 3.01
N ASP A 93 -2.02 19.04 2.66
CA ASP A 93 -3.10 19.08 3.64
C ASP A 93 -3.33 17.67 4.19
N ALA A 94 -3.12 17.49 5.49
CA ALA A 94 -3.24 16.20 6.15
C ALA A 94 -4.02 16.36 7.46
N GLN A 95 -5.10 15.64 7.62
CA GLN A 95 -5.86 15.61 8.86
C GLN A 95 -5.10 14.76 9.91
N VAL A 96 -5.19 15.19 11.18
CA VAL A 96 -4.53 14.48 12.28
C VAL A 96 -5.47 13.45 12.88
N VAL A 97 -4.98 12.22 13.02
CA VAL A 97 -5.64 11.17 13.77
C VAL A 97 -4.74 10.68 14.92
N ARG A 98 -5.36 10.23 16.00
CA ARG A 98 -4.66 9.62 17.13
C ARG A 98 -4.04 8.29 16.74
N LYS A 99 -2.94 7.92 17.38
CA LYS A 99 -2.41 6.57 17.32
C LYS A 99 -3.28 5.62 18.12
N PHE A 100 -3.14 4.32 17.87
CA PHE A 100 -3.81 3.28 18.64
C PHE A 100 -3.52 3.40 20.15
N SER A 101 -2.27 3.63 20.52
CA SER A 101 -1.84 3.81 21.92
C SER A 101 -2.37 5.09 22.60
N GLU A 102 -2.99 6.01 21.89
CA GLU A 102 -3.51 7.28 22.40
C GLU A 102 -5.00 7.21 22.78
N GLY A 103 -5.64 6.03 22.70
CA GLY A 103 -6.99 5.77 23.15
C GLY A 103 -8.06 5.82 22.04
N PRO A 104 -9.35 5.81 22.38
CA PRO A 104 -10.48 5.72 21.44
C PRO A 104 -10.51 6.85 20.40
N GLY A 105 -11.12 6.59 19.24
CA GLY A 105 -11.14 7.52 18.10
C GLY A 105 -9.79 7.61 17.42
N ASN A 106 -9.04 6.53 17.43
CA ASN A 106 -7.72 6.40 16.85
C ASN A 106 -7.77 5.90 15.40
N CYS A 107 -6.60 5.77 14.78
CA CYS A 107 -6.48 5.34 13.39
C CYS A 107 -6.99 3.91 13.13
N VAL A 108 -6.90 3.01 14.10
CA VAL A 108 -7.42 1.64 13.97
C VAL A 108 -8.94 1.65 13.95
N ASP A 109 -9.57 2.45 14.82
CA ASP A 109 -11.03 2.61 14.84
C ASP A 109 -11.55 3.08 13.47
N GLN A 110 -10.87 4.05 12.85
CA GLN A 110 -11.25 4.59 11.53
C GLN A 110 -11.03 3.59 10.40
N ILE A 111 -9.94 2.80 10.44
CA ILE A 111 -9.71 1.71 9.48
C ILE A 111 -10.84 0.68 9.58
N LEU A 112 -11.17 0.23 10.79
CA LEU A 112 -12.22 -0.76 11.02
C LEU A 112 -13.62 -0.24 10.68
N ALA A 113 -13.86 1.07 10.79
CA ALA A 113 -15.09 1.73 10.38
C ALA A 113 -15.22 1.88 8.85
N GLY A 114 -14.20 1.53 8.06
CA GLY A 114 -14.21 1.68 6.60
C GLY A 114 -14.03 3.12 6.12
N GLU A 115 -13.47 3.99 6.96
CA GLU A 115 -13.20 5.41 6.62
C GLU A 115 -11.85 5.59 5.89
N VAL A 116 -11.07 4.51 5.72
CA VAL A 116 -9.76 4.48 5.09
C VAL A 116 -9.74 3.46 3.97
N ASP A 117 -9.24 3.85 2.80
CA ASP A 117 -9.17 3.02 1.60
C ASP A 117 -7.77 2.44 1.34
N MET A 118 -6.74 3.04 1.88
CA MET A 118 -5.35 2.56 1.79
C MET A 118 -4.53 3.01 2.99
N VAL A 119 -3.62 2.17 3.43
CA VAL A 119 -2.69 2.44 4.52
C VAL A 119 -1.25 2.53 3.99
N VAL A 120 -0.52 3.57 4.40
CA VAL A 120 0.93 3.68 4.26
C VAL A 120 1.54 3.73 5.65
N ASN A 121 2.10 2.61 6.10
CA ASN A 121 2.67 2.49 7.44
C ASN A 121 4.10 1.96 7.40
N THR A 122 5.10 2.83 7.50
CA THR A 122 6.49 2.39 7.57
C THR A 122 6.88 2.01 9.01
N PRO A 123 7.44 0.80 9.23
CA PRO A 123 7.72 0.33 10.57
C PRO A 123 8.86 1.11 11.22
N MET A 124 8.72 1.45 12.49
CA MET A 124 9.82 1.93 13.30
C MET A 124 10.73 0.74 13.65
N GLY A 125 11.85 0.64 12.94
CA GLY A 125 12.88 -0.35 13.26
C GLY A 125 13.66 0.05 14.49
N SER A 126 13.44 -0.61 15.62
CA SER A 126 14.46 -0.87 16.64
C SER A 126 13.97 -1.92 17.63
N PRO A 127 14.78 -2.89 18.01
CA PRO A 127 14.42 -3.95 18.95
C PRO A 127 14.54 -3.52 20.43
N GLY A 128 14.31 -2.28 20.79
CA GLY A 128 14.67 -1.79 22.14
C GLY A 128 13.54 -1.24 23.01
N ASN A 129 12.45 -0.72 22.47
CA ASN A 129 11.37 -0.13 23.27
C ASN A 129 10.00 -0.59 22.78
N GLY A 130 9.33 -1.43 23.57
CA GLY A 130 8.15 -2.23 23.22
C GLY A 130 6.89 -1.53 22.70
N THR A 131 6.72 -0.24 22.86
CA THR A 131 5.49 0.49 22.52
C THR A 131 5.32 0.81 21.02
N PRO A 132 6.34 1.17 20.24
CA PRO A 132 6.17 1.49 18.81
C PRO A 132 5.79 0.30 17.91
N ARG A 133 6.07 -0.92 18.35
CA ARG A 133 5.68 -2.14 17.63
C ARG A 133 4.18 -2.40 17.68
N LEU A 134 3.52 -2.06 18.78
CA LEU A 134 2.10 -2.31 18.97
C LEU A 134 1.27 -1.49 17.98
N ASP A 135 1.48 -0.18 17.90
CA ASP A 135 0.72 0.68 16.96
C ASP A 135 0.82 0.17 15.52
N GLY A 136 2.03 -0.15 15.05
CA GLY A 136 2.23 -0.64 13.69
C GLY A 136 1.63 -2.03 13.44
N TYR A 137 1.62 -2.90 14.44
CA TYR A 137 0.98 -4.20 14.37
C TYR A 137 -0.55 -4.05 14.24
N GLU A 138 -1.16 -3.28 15.12
CA GLU A 138 -2.61 -3.06 15.14
C GLU A 138 -3.12 -2.39 13.85
N ILE A 139 -2.38 -1.40 13.33
CA ILE A 139 -2.69 -0.76 12.05
C ILE A 139 -2.71 -1.78 10.90
N ARG A 140 -1.68 -2.62 10.80
CA ARG A 140 -1.60 -3.61 9.73
C ARG A 140 -2.64 -4.72 9.87
N THR A 141 -2.89 -5.15 11.10
CA THR A 141 -3.94 -6.15 11.41
C THR A 141 -5.31 -5.60 11.01
N ALA A 142 -5.63 -4.37 11.36
CA ALA A 142 -6.88 -3.73 10.96
C ALA A 142 -7.01 -3.64 9.43
N ALA A 143 -5.96 -3.19 8.74
CA ALA A 143 -5.96 -3.10 7.28
C ALA A 143 -6.22 -4.46 6.61
N VAL A 144 -5.56 -5.54 7.09
CA VAL A 144 -5.79 -6.91 6.60
C VAL A 144 -7.21 -7.38 6.90
N THR A 145 -7.73 -7.08 8.09
CA THR A 145 -9.08 -7.48 8.52
C THR A 145 -10.17 -6.88 7.60
N VAL A 146 -10.02 -5.62 7.21
CA VAL A 146 -10.99 -4.96 6.31
C VAL A 146 -10.64 -5.13 4.82
N GLY A 147 -9.51 -5.76 4.50
CA GLY A 147 -9.11 -6.10 3.13
C GLY A 147 -8.62 -4.90 2.30
N ILE A 148 -8.08 -3.86 2.95
CA ILE A 148 -7.51 -2.71 2.23
C ILE A 148 -5.99 -2.82 2.05
N PRO A 149 -5.41 -2.24 0.97
CA PRO A 149 -3.97 -2.26 0.73
C PRO A 149 -3.19 -1.60 1.87
N CYS A 150 -2.14 -2.28 2.34
CA CYS A 150 -1.25 -1.78 3.37
C CYS A 150 0.20 -1.76 2.86
N ILE A 151 0.69 -0.58 2.56
CA ILE A 151 2.03 -0.35 2.01
C ILE A 151 3.00 -0.03 3.16
N THR A 152 4.08 -0.79 3.25
CA THR A 152 5.01 -0.72 4.40
C THR A 152 6.35 -0.08 4.11
N THR A 153 6.58 0.39 2.88
CA THR A 153 7.82 1.05 2.45
C THR A 153 7.53 2.32 1.66
N VAL A 154 8.47 3.26 1.67
CA VAL A 154 8.37 4.50 0.85
C VAL A 154 8.42 4.17 -0.64
N GLN A 155 9.24 3.20 -1.04
CA GLN A 155 9.33 2.72 -2.41
C GLN A 155 8.00 2.10 -2.86
N GLY A 156 7.37 1.29 -2.01
CA GLY A 156 6.04 0.75 -2.25
C GLY A 156 4.97 1.84 -2.39
N ALA A 157 5.05 2.91 -1.58
CA ALA A 157 4.14 4.05 -1.71
C ALA A 157 4.32 4.78 -3.06
N ALA A 158 5.57 4.98 -3.51
CA ALA A 158 5.84 5.55 -4.83
C ALA A 158 5.33 4.66 -5.97
N ALA A 159 5.49 3.33 -5.84
CA ALA A 159 4.97 2.37 -6.79
C ALA A 159 3.43 2.35 -6.82
N ALA A 160 2.78 2.46 -5.64
CA ALA A 160 1.32 2.55 -5.53
C ALA A 160 0.77 3.79 -6.23
N VAL A 161 1.44 4.94 -6.10
CA VAL A 161 1.08 6.17 -6.83
C VAL A 161 1.08 5.93 -8.34
N GLN A 162 2.15 5.35 -8.88
CA GLN A 162 2.24 5.04 -10.32
C GLN A 162 1.16 4.04 -10.75
N GLY A 163 0.86 3.05 -9.90
CA GLY A 163 -0.22 2.10 -10.13
C GLY A 163 -1.60 2.77 -10.19
N ILE A 164 -1.88 3.68 -9.25
CA ILE A 164 -3.12 4.46 -9.22
C ILE A 164 -3.24 5.37 -10.46
N GLU A 165 -2.16 6.03 -10.85
CA GLU A 165 -2.12 6.86 -12.06
C GLU A 165 -2.43 6.03 -13.32
N ALA A 166 -1.81 4.86 -13.47
CA ALA A 166 -2.07 3.94 -14.58
C ALA A 166 -3.52 3.44 -14.59
N MET A 167 -4.08 3.10 -13.41
CA MET A 167 -5.49 2.69 -13.29
C MET A 167 -6.44 3.81 -13.70
N ARG A 168 -6.18 5.06 -13.30
CA ARG A 168 -7.00 6.22 -13.69
C ARG A 168 -6.90 6.55 -15.17
N ALA A 169 -5.75 6.32 -15.79
CA ALA A 169 -5.57 6.45 -17.23
C ALA A 169 -6.28 5.35 -18.03
N GLY A 170 -6.79 4.30 -17.36
CA GLY A 170 -7.44 3.16 -18.02
C GLY A 170 -6.44 2.20 -18.68
N GLU A 171 -5.19 2.22 -18.27
CA GLU A 171 -4.09 1.45 -18.89
C GLU A 171 -4.02 -0.01 -18.41
N VAL A 172 -4.81 -0.37 -17.38
CA VAL A 172 -4.74 -1.72 -16.79
C VAL A 172 -5.62 -2.68 -17.57
N GLY A 173 -5.01 -3.45 -18.45
CA GLY A 173 -5.65 -4.50 -19.25
C GLY A 173 -5.16 -5.91 -18.88
N VAL A 174 -5.80 -6.92 -19.45
CA VAL A 174 -5.39 -8.34 -19.33
C VAL A 174 -4.90 -8.82 -20.69
N THR A 175 -3.69 -9.41 -20.71
CA THR A 175 -3.09 -9.97 -21.91
C THR A 175 -2.70 -11.42 -21.63
N PRO A 176 -3.02 -12.37 -22.52
CA PRO A 176 -2.55 -13.75 -22.40
C PRO A 176 -1.03 -13.80 -22.33
N LEU A 177 -0.49 -14.65 -21.43
CA LEU A 177 0.95 -14.78 -21.25
C LEU A 177 1.66 -15.22 -22.55
N GLN A 178 1.01 -16.05 -23.35
CA GLN A 178 1.50 -16.51 -24.64
C GLN A 178 1.71 -15.32 -25.61
N THR A 179 0.74 -14.40 -25.68
CA THR A 179 0.83 -13.21 -26.52
C THR A 179 1.94 -12.26 -26.06
N MET A 180 2.12 -12.11 -24.77
CA MET A 180 3.24 -11.33 -24.22
C MET A 180 4.59 -11.96 -24.61
N HIS A 181 4.70 -13.26 -24.51
CA HIS A 181 5.91 -14.00 -24.84
C HIS A 181 6.26 -13.87 -26.34
N GLU A 182 5.30 -14.03 -27.23
CA GLU A 182 5.48 -13.85 -28.68
C GLU A 182 5.98 -12.42 -29.01
N THR A 183 5.42 -11.41 -28.34
CA THR A 183 5.81 -10.00 -28.54
C THR A 183 7.26 -9.76 -28.08
N LEU A 184 7.67 -10.33 -26.94
CA LEU A 184 9.03 -10.22 -26.41
C LEU A 184 10.04 -10.92 -27.33
N TRP A 185 9.73 -12.13 -27.80
CA TRP A 185 10.58 -12.87 -28.75
C TRP A 185 10.74 -12.13 -30.07
N ALA A 186 9.67 -11.54 -30.59
CA ALA A 186 9.73 -10.75 -31.82
C ALA A 186 10.57 -9.47 -31.68
N HIS A 187 10.66 -8.92 -30.45
CA HIS A 187 11.52 -7.77 -30.14
C HIS A 187 13.00 -8.18 -30.13
N TRP A 188 13.35 -9.21 -29.38
CA TRP A 188 14.73 -9.70 -29.28
C TRP A 188 15.29 -10.21 -30.61
N ALA A 189 14.48 -10.91 -31.38
CA ALA A 189 14.90 -11.38 -32.71
C ALA A 189 15.20 -10.25 -33.74
N ARG A 190 14.84 -8.99 -33.42
CA ARG A 190 15.17 -7.80 -34.21
C ARG A 190 16.45 -7.11 -33.77
N GLU A 191 16.78 -7.19 -32.47
CA GLU A 191 18.01 -6.59 -31.93
C GLU A 191 19.27 -7.40 -32.24
N ASP A 192 19.13 -8.70 -32.53
CA ASP A 192 20.24 -9.59 -32.92
C ASP A 192 20.55 -9.59 -34.44
N ARG A 193 20.00 -8.63 -35.21
CA ARG A 193 20.32 -8.42 -36.62
C ARG A 193 20.95 -7.07 -36.86
#